data_17b9ba48618a62d4eaaec619a3775656
#
_entry.id   17b9ba48618a62d4eaaec619a3775656
#
_cell.length_a   1.000
_cell.length_b   1.000
_cell.length_c   1.000
_cell.angle_alpha   90.00
_cell.angle_beta   90.00
_cell.angle_gamma   90.00
#
_symmetry.space_group_name_H-M   'P 1'
#
loop_
_entity.id
_entity.type
_entity.pdbx_description
1 polymer ?
#
loop_
_entity_poly.entity_id
_entity_poly.type
_entity_poly.pdbx_seq_one_letter_code
_entity_poly.pdbx_strand_id
1 'polypeptide(L)'
;MPHVVKSTIIDAPADRVWAVLRDFNGHDRWHPAVVSSAIERGAPSDKVGCVRRFRLKDGAELREQLLTLSDLEQCFSYCLLDTPIPLFNYVAHVRLMPVTDGDRSFWGWESRFTTRAGEEAQMTEMVGEQIYQAGFDAIRRHLAS
;
A
#
# COMPACT_ATOMS: atom_id res chain seq x y z
N MET A 1 18.22 8.38 5.38
CA MET A 1 17.18 7.69 4.58
C MET A 1 15.92 7.54 5.44
N PRO A 2 14.84 8.22 5.12
CA PRO A 2 13.58 8.09 5.88
C PRO A 2 13.07 6.66 5.93
N HIS A 3 12.55 6.29 7.08
CA HIS A 3 11.89 5.01 7.31
C HIS A 3 10.53 5.30 7.96
N VAL A 4 9.46 5.08 7.22
CA VAL A 4 8.10 5.31 7.71
C VAL A 4 7.52 3.97 8.13
N VAL A 5 7.03 3.88 9.36
CA VAL A 5 6.36 2.69 9.89
C VAL A 5 5.04 3.13 10.48
N LYS A 6 3.95 2.58 9.96
CA LYS A 6 2.60 2.78 10.50
C LYS A 6 1.96 1.42 10.73
N SER A 7 1.17 1.32 11.78
CA SER A 7 0.44 0.09 12.06
C SER A 7 -0.89 0.40 12.72
N THR A 8 -1.80 -0.54 12.61
CA THR A 8 -3.14 -0.41 13.18
C THR A 8 -3.73 -1.78 13.47
N ILE A 9 -4.84 -1.78 14.19
CA ILE A 9 -5.69 -2.96 14.36
C ILE A 9 -6.96 -2.74 13.54
N ILE A 10 -7.29 -3.73 12.72
CA ILE A 10 -8.55 -3.76 11.97
C ILE A 10 -9.47 -4.78 12.65
N ASP A 11 -10.71 -4.38 12.91
CA ASP A 11 -11.71 -5.24 13.57
C ASP A 11 -12.37 -6.18 12.55
N ALA A 12 -11.56 -7.04 11.96
CA ALA A 12 -11.96 -8.07 11.02
C ALA A 12 -10.91 -9.18 11.01
N PRO A 13 -11.29 -10.42 10.67
CA PRO A 13 -10.32 -11.52 10.58
C PRO A 13 -9.23 -11.22 9.52
N ALA A 14 -8.01 -11.70 9.79
CA ALA A 14 -6.87 -11.45 8.92
C ALA A 14 -7.12 -11.94 7.47
N ASP A 15 -7.77 -13.09 7.31
CA ASP A 15 -8.06 -13.62 5.97
C ASP A 15 -8.98 -12.69 5.18
N ARG A 16 -9.93 -12.04 5.83
CA ARG A 16 -10.84 -11.11 5.17
C ARG A 16 -10.12 -9.83 4.74
N VAL A 17 -9.25 -9.31 5.58
CA VAL A 17 -8.43 -8.14 5.25
C VAL A 17 -7.45 -8.49 4.13
N TRP A 18 -6.80 -9.65 4.23
CA TRP A 18 -5.84 -10.11 3.24
C TRP A 18 -6.46 -10.27 1.86
N ALA A 19 -7.68 -10.80 1.78
CA ALA A 19 -8.39 -10.96 0.51
C ALA A 19 -8.51 -9.65 -0.26
N VAL A 20 -8.64 -8.52 0.44
CA VAL A 20 -8.70 -7.19 -0.17
C VAL A 20 -7.29 -6.71 -0.52
N LEU A 21 -6.35 -6.76 0.42
CA LEU A 21 -5.02 -6.19 0.25
C LEU A 21 -4.16 -6.93 -0.77
N ARG A 22 -4.33 -8.26 -0.89
CA ARG A 22 -3.52 -9.07 -1.82
C ARG A 22 -3.81 -8.77 -3.29
N ASP A 23 -4.91 -8.16 -3.61
CA ASP A 23 -5.18 -7.70 -4.97
C ASP A 23 -4.42 -6.40 -5.22
N PHE A 24 -3.21 -6.53 -5.74
CA PHE A 24 -2.30 -5.42 -5.97
C PHE A 24 -2.92 -4.32 -6.85
N ASN A 25 -3.82 -4.69 -7.76
CA ASN A 25 -4.52 -3.77 -8.64
C ASN A 25 -5.84 -3.25 -8.04
N GLY A 26 -6.22 -3.73 -6.86
CA GLY A 26 -7.52 -3.42 -6.28
C GLY A 26 -7.56 -2.15 -5.42
N HIS A 27 -6.45 -1.45 -5.26
CA HIS A 27 -6.40 -0.30 -4.34
C HIS A 27 -7.24 0.90 -4.80
N ASP A 28 -7.63 0.96 -6.07
CA ASP A 28 -8.56 1.97 -6.57
C ASP A 28 -9.99 1.78 -6.05
N ARG A 29 -10.31 0.59 -5.55
CA ARG A 29 -11.64 0.31 -4.98
C ARG A 29 -11.75 0.69 -3.51
N TRP A 30 -10.64 0.90 -2.83
CA TRP A 30 -10.70 1.20 -1.40
C TRP A 30 -9.88 2.42 -0.98
N HIS A 31 -8.77 2.75 -1.64
CA HIS A 31 -7.96 3.91 -1.25
C HIS A 31 -8.50 5.18 -1.91
N PRO A 32 -8.89 6.20 -1.10
CA PRO A 32 -9.58 7.38 -1.64
C PRO A 32 -8.72 8.25 -2.54
N ALA A 33 -7.39 8.17 -2.43
CA ALA A 33 -6.48 8.95 -3.27
C ALA A 33 -6.35 8.39 -4.69
N VAL A 34 -6.75 7.12 -4.92
CA VAL A 34 -6.55 6.42 -6.19
C VAL A 34 -7.85 6.43 -7.00
N VAL A 35 -7.80 7.01 -8.20
CA VAL A 35 -8.97 7.13 -9.09
C VAL A 35 -9.12 5.89 -9.96
N SER A 36 -8.02 5.38 -10.51
CA SER A 36 -8.02 4.23 -11.42
C SER A 36 -6.68 3.50 -11.35
N SER A 37 -6.70 2.20 -11.63
CA SER A 37 -5.51 1.36 -11.64
C SER A 37 -5.65 0.24 -12.66
N ALA A 38 -4.55 -0.10 -13.33
CA ALA A 38 -4.50 -1.19 -14.29
C ALA A 38 -3.13 -1.86 -14.25
N ILE A 39 -3.11 -3.18 -14.42
CA ILE A 39 -1.86 -3.93 -14.55
C ILE A 39 -1.36 -3.81 -15.99
N GLU A 40 -0.10 -3.45 -16.14
CA GLU A 40 0.52 -3.34 -17.45
C GLU A 40 0.61 -4.71 -18.13
N ARG A 41 0.39 -4.73 -19.46
CA ARG A 41 0.50 -5.93 -20.30
C ARG A 41 -0.47 -7.05 -19.92
N GLY A 42 -1.52 -6.77 -19.15
CA GLY A 42 -2.52 -7.76 -18.79
C GLY A 42 -2.03 -8.89 -17.90
N ALA A 43 -0.92 -8.73 -17.21
CA ALA A 43 -0.42 -9.73 -16.27
C ALA A 43 -1.39 -9.91 -15.09
N PRO A 44 -1.40 -11.10 -14.44
CA PRO A 44 -2.17 -11.27 -13.21
C PRO A 44 -1.67 -10.32 -12.10
N SER A 45 -2.61 -9.81 -11.29
CA SER A 45 -2.29 -8.82 -10.24
C SER A 45 -1.54 -9.41 -9.05
N ASP A 46 -1.44 -10.73 -8.97
CA ASP A 46 -0.68 -11.44 -7.93
C ASP A 46 0.65 -12.01 -8.43
N LYS A 47 1.00 -11.73 -9.68
CA LYS A 47 2.27 -12.21 -10.26
C LYS A 47 3.40 -11.27 -9.84
N VAL A 48 4.42 -11.82 -9.16
CA VAL A 48 5.63 -11.08 -8.82
C VAL A 48 6.27 -10.53 -10.10
N GLY A 49 6.60 -9.23 -10.07
CA GLY A 49 7.10 -8.50 -11.23
C GLY A 49 6.03 -7.74 -12.00
N CYS A 50 4.73 -7.96 -11.73
CA CYS A 50 3.68 -7.19 -12.38
C CYS A 50 3.78 -5.72 -11.97
N VAL A 51 3.35 -4.83 -12.86
CA VAL A 51 3.40 -3.39 -12.65
C VAL A 51 1.97 -2.85 -12.70
N ARG A 52 1.56 -2.13 -11.64
CA ARG A 52 0.32 -1.38 -11.65
C ARG A 52 0.60 0.06 -12.04
N ARG A 53 -0.20 0.57 -12.96
CA ARG A 53 -0.20 1.99 -13.34
C ARG A 53 -1.48 2.58 -12.82
N PHE A 54 -1.36 3.62 -12.01
CA PHE A 54 -2.54 4.19 -11.38
C PHE A 54 -2.49 5.72 -11.38
N ARG A 55 -3.68 6.31 -11.24
CA ARG A 55 -3.85 7.75 -11.26
C ARG A 55 -4.40 8.22 -9.93
N LEU A 56 -3.82 9.30 -9.42
CA LEU A 56 -4.29 9.99 -8.23
C LEU A 56 -5.32 11.06 -8.60
N LYS A 57 -6.04 11.56 -7.58
CA LYS A 57 -7.08 12.60 -7.77
C LYS A 57 -6.56 13.87 -8.40
N ASP A 58 -5.29 14.24 -8.16
CA ASP A 58 -4.67 15.43 -8.74
C ASP A 58 -4.20 15.21 -10.19
N GLY A 59 -4.42 14.04 -10.75
CA GLY A 59 -4.03 13.68 -12.11
C GLY A 59 -2.64 13.06 -12.24
N ALA A 60 -1.89 12.96 -11.14
CA ALA A 60 -0.57 12.33 -11.17
C ALA A 60 -0.69 10.85 -11.52
N GLU A 61 0.20 10.37 -12.37
CA GLU A 61 0.30 8.95 -12.71
C GLU A 61 1.53 8.35 -12.09
N LEU A 62 1.36 7.17 -11.47
CA LEU A 62 2.43 6.44 -10.82
C LEU A 62 2.49 5.01 -11.37
N ARG A 63 3.67 4.42 -11.27
CA ARG A 63 3.89 3.00 -11.61
C ARG A 63 4.58 2.33 -10.45
N GLU A 64 4.02 1.22 -10.00
CA GLU A 64 4.58 0.43 -8.90
C GLU A 64 4.70 -1.03 -9.32
N GLN A 65 5.78 -1.68 -8.90
CA GLN A 65 6.04 -3.08 -9.23
C GLN A 65 5.97 -3.96 -7.99
N LEU A 66 5.23 -5.05 -8.10
CA LEU A 66 5.15 -6.06 -7.04
C LEU A 66 6.47 -6.82 -6.99
N LEU A 67 7.13 -6.81 -5.83
CA LEU A 67 8.42 -7.48 -5.63
C LEU A 67 8.28 -8.85 -4.99
N THR A 68 7.39 -8.99 -3.99
CA THR A 68 7.10 -10.25 -3.31
C THR A 68 5.63 -10.32 -2.96
N LEU A 69 5.10 -11.54 -2.86
CA LEU A 69 3.76 -11.79 -2.32
C LEU A 69 3.72 -13.18 -1.72
N SER A 70 3.27 -13.30 -0.48
CA SER A 70 3.11 -14.56 0.22
C SER A 70 1.71 -14.65 0.83
N ASP A 71 0.88 -15.55 0.30
CA ASP A 71 -0.43 -15.83 0.89
C ASP A 71 -0.29 -16.55 2.23
N LEU A 72 0.75 -17.38 2.37
CA LEU A 72 0.99 -18.09 3.62
C LEU A 72 1.30 -17.13 4.77
N GLU A 73 2.17 -16.15 4.53
CA GLU A 73 2.58 -15.20 5.55
C GLU A 73 1.75 -13.91 5.53
N GLN A 74 0.88 -13.74 4.53
CA GLN A 74 0.01 -12.58 4.36
C GLN A 74 0.80 -11.27 4.35
N CYS A 75 1.76 -11.21 3.44
CA CYS A 75 2.58 -10.02 3.24
C CYS A 75 2.93 -9.84 1.77
N PHE A 76 3.21 -8.61 1.38
CA PHE A 76 3.76 -8.32 0.07
C PHE A 76 4.65 -7.08 0.15
N SER A 77 5.51 -6.94 -0.86
CA SER A 77 6.36 -5.75 -0.98
C SER A 77 6.33 -5.25 -2.43
N TYR A 78 6.57 -3.95 -2.58
CA TYR A 78 6.54 -3.31 -3.88
C TYR A 78 7.50 -2.12 -3.90
N CYS A 79 7.86 -1.69 -5.10
CA CYS A 79 8.67 -0.50 -5.31
C CYS A 79 7.95 0.49 -6.23
N LEU A 80 8.38 1.74 -6.15
CA LEU A 80 7.87 2.81 -6.99
C LEU A 80 8.82 2.97 -8.19
N LEU A 81 8.31 2.76 -9.41
CA LEU A 81 9.09 2.87 -10.64
C LEU A 81 9.09 4.28 -11.19
N ASP A 82 7.89 4.87 -11.33
CA ASP A 82 7.71 6.22 -11.86
C ASP A 82 6.72 7.00 -11.03
N THR A 83 7.08 8.25 -10.73
CA THR A 83 6.22 9.15 -9.96
C THR A 83 6.65 10.59 -10.17
N PRO A 84 5.71 11.56 -10.25
CA PRO A 84 6.05 12.98 -10.17
C PRO A 84 6.34 13.43 -8.73
N ILE A 85 5.99 12.62 -7.74
CA ILE A 85 6.27 12.90 -6.33
C ILE A 85 7.77 12.72 -6.09
N PRO A 86 8.45 13.63 -5.36
CA PRO A 86 9.89 13.55 -5.14
C PRO A 86 10.27 12.51 -4.08
N LEU A 87 9.92 11.26 -4.34
CA LEU A 87 10.31 10.07 -3.59
C LEU A 87 11.22 9.22 -4.48
N PHE A 88 12.39 8.85 -3.96
CA PHE A 88 13.39 8.11 -4.73
C PHE A 88 13.72 6.81 -3.98
N ASN A 89 13.97 5.75 -4.74
CA ASN A 89 14.33 4.45 -4.19
C ASN A 89 13.28 3.93 -3.17
N TYR A 90 12.01 4.18 -3.45
CA TYR A 90 10.92 3.83 -2.55
C TYR A 90 10.64 2.33 -2.64
N VAL A 91 10.72 1.66 -1.50
CA VAL A 91 10.32 0.25 -1.33
C VAL A 91 9.43 0.15 -0.11
N ALA A 92 8.28 -0.48 -0.26
CA ALA A 92 7.29 -0.62 0.80
C ALA A 92 7.00 -2.09 1.09
N HIS A 93 6.63 -2.35 2.33
CA HIS A 93 6.21 -3.67 2.82
C HIS A 93 4.88 -3.56 3.52
N VAL A 94 3.97 -4.46 3.18
CA VAL A 94 2.67 -4.62 3.83
C VAL A 94 2.64 -5.98 4.50
N ARG A 95 2.23 -6.02 5.75
CA ARG A 95 2.15 -7.26 6.52
C ARG A 95 0.87 -7.30 7.33
N LEU A 96 0.18 -8.44 7.28
CA LEU A 96 -0.93 -8.74 8.16
C LEU A 96 -0.53 -9.84 9.14
N MET A 97 -1.08 -9.75 10.36
CA MET A 97 -0.88 -10.76 11.38
C MET A 97 -2.21 -10.96 12.12
N PRO A 98 -2.68 -12.21 12.30
CA PRO A 98 -3.90 -12.44 13.06
C PRO A 98 -3.71 -12.02 14.51
N VAL A 99 -4.70 -11.33 15.05
CA VAL A 99 -4.84 -11.09 16.49
C VAL A 99 -5.92 -12.04 16.96
N THR A 100 -5.51 -13.17 17.53
CA THR A 100 -6.43 -14.27 17.88
C THR A 100 -7.40 -13.87 18.98
N ASP A 101 -6.98 -12.97 19.85
CA ASP A 101 -7.85 -12.39 20.88
C ASP A 101 -8.84 -11.43 20.21
N GLY A 102 -10.06 -11.90 19.98
CA GLY A 102 -11.13 -11.12 19.36
C GLY A 102 -11.20 -11.25 17.83
N ASP A 103 -10.41 -12.14 17.23
CA ASP A 103 -10.42 -12.43 15.78
C ASP A 103 -10.28 -11.15 14.94
N ARG A 104 -9.22 -10.40 15.25
CA ARG A 104 -8.89 -9.13 14.60
C ARG A 104 -7.60 -9.25 13.81
N SER A 105 -7.18 -8.18 13.17
CA SER A 105 -5.97 -8.14 12.34
C SER A 105 -5.05 -7.02 12.78
N PHE A 106 -3.76 -7.34 12.92
CA PHE A 106 -2.71 -6.33 12.96
C PHE A 106 -2.26 -6.07 11.52
N TRP A 107 -2.20 -4.81 11.12
CA TRP A 107 -1.73 -4.41 9.79
C TRP A 107 -0.57 -3.43 9.95
N GLY A 108 0.61 -3.85 9.48
CA GLY A 108 1.80 -3.01 9.40
C GLY A 108 2.06 -2.59 7.96
N TRP A 109 2.43 -1.33 7.78
CA TRP A 109 2.79 -0.76 6.49
C TRP A 109 4.03 0.08 6.69
N GLU A 110 5.10 -0.24 5.99
CA GLU A 110 6.37 0.46 6.16
C GLU A 110 7.06 0.69 4.82
N SER A 111 7.91 1.71 4.77
CA SER A 111 8.70 2.00 3.60
C SER A 111 10.01 2.68 3.96
N ARG A 112 10.97 2.56 3.05
CA ARG A 112 12.22 3.30 3.05
C ARG A 112 12.36 4.00 1.72
N PHE A 113 12.89 5.22 1.73
CA PHE A 113 13.05 6.01 0.52
C PHE A 113 14.07 7.11 0.75
N THR A 114 14.46 7.79 -0.34
CA THR A 114 15.26 9.01 -0.27
C THR A 114 14.44 10.19 -0.79
N THR A 115 14.83 11.40 -0.40
CA THR A 115 14.13 12.62 -0.75
C THR A 115 15.14 13.65 -1.28
N ARG A 116 14.63 14.76 -1.79
CA ARG A 116 15.45 15.93 -2.01
C ARG A 116 15.90 16.51 -0.67
N ALA A 117 17.03 17.21 -0.67
CA ALA A 117 17.54 17.86 0.55
C ALA A 117 16.47 18.81 1.14
N GLY A 118 16.24 18.67 2.45
CA GLY A 118 15.28 19.50 3.19
C GLY A 118 13.84 19.06 3.10
N GLU A 119 13.50 18.02 2.34
CA GLU A 119 12.13 17.55 2.16
C GLU A 119 11.78 16.31 2.99
N GLU A 120 12.69 15.81 3.82
CA GLU A 120 12.47 14.56 4.57
C GLU A 120 11.23 14.60 5.45
N ALA A 121 11.05 15.66 6.23
CA ALA A 121 9.91 15.77 7.14
C ALA A 121 8.59 15.84 6.38
N GLN A 122 8.54 16.61 5.29
CA GLN A 122 7.35 16.74 4.45
C GLN A 122 6.96 15.40 3.80
N MET A 123 7.92 14.68 3.25
CA MET A 123 7.67 13.40 2.58
C MET A 123 7.31 12.31 3.58
N THR A 124 7.94 12.30 4.73
CA THR A 124 7.62 11.34 5.81
C THR A 124 6.17 11.53 6.27
N GLU A 125 5.75 12.76 6.48
CA GLU A 125 4.36 13.04 6.87
C GLU A 125 3.38 12.67 5.77
N MET A 126 3.69 13.01 4.53
CA MET A 126 2.82 12.70 3.39
C MET A 126 2.62 11.18 3.25
N VAL A 127 3.69 10.40 3.29
CA VAL A 127 3.61 8.94 3.19
C VAL A 127 2.86 8.36 4.38
N GLY A 128 3.20 8.79 5.60
CA GLY A 128 2.60 8.23 6.82
C GLY A 128 1.13 8.57 6.98
N GLU A 129 0.74 9.82 6.73
CA GLU A 129 -0.63 10.28 6.99
C GLU A 129 -1.53 10.23 5.75
N GLN A 130 -1.06 10.71 4.61
CA GLN A 130 -1.91 10.82 3.41
C GLN A 130 -2.02 9.50 2.65
N ILE A 131 -1.07 8.58 2.83
CA ILE A 131 -1.09 7.28 2.17
C ILE A 131 -1.45 6.19 3.17
N TYR A 132 -0.62 5.97 4.20
CA TYR A 132 -0.79 4.81 5.09
C TYR A 132 -1.96 4.97 6.05
N GLN A 133 -2.00 6.04 6.81
CA GLN A 133 -3.12 6.25 7.73
C GLN A 133 -4.44 6.38 6.98
N ALA A 134 -4.46 7.12 5.89
CA ALA A 134 -5.64 7.25 5.04
C ALA A 134 -6.08 5.88 4.48
N GLY A 135 -5.12 5.02 4.15
CA GLY A 135 -5.40 3.66 3.71
C GLY A 135 -6.02 2.80 4.81
N PHE A 136 -5.51 2.89 6.03
CA PHE A 136 -6.09 2.19 7.19
C PHE A 136 -7.55 2.57 7.40
N ASP A 137 -7.83 3.86 7.40
CA ASP A 137 -9.19 4.37 7.60
C ASP A 137 -10.10 3.94 6.45
N ALA A 138 -9.58 3.92 5.23
CA ALA A 138 -10.34 3.52 4.05
C ALA A 138 -10.71 2.03 4.08
N ILE A 139 -9.80 1.16 4.50
CA ILE A 139 -10.09 -0.28 4.61
C ILE A 139 -11.18 -0.50 5.66
N ARG A 140 -11.15 0.21 6.78
CA ARG A 140 -12.22 0.12 7.77
C ARG A 140 -13.59 0.40 7.16
N ARG A 141 -13.69 1.48 6.38
CA ARG A 141 -14.94 1.83 5.68
C ARG A 141 -15.33 0.79 4.64
N HIS A 142 -14.36 0.32 3.88
CA HIS A 142 -14.57 -0.67 2.82
C HIS A 142 -15.13 -1.98 3.37
N LEU A 143 -14.58 -2.46 4.50
CA LEU A 143 -15.01 -3.71 5.11
C LEU A 143 -16.35 -3.56 5.85
N ALA A 144 -16.74 -2.36 6.22
CA ALA A 144 -18.01 -2.08 6.89
C ALA A 144 -19.18 -1.94 5.92
N SER A 145 -18.90 -1.74 4.63
CA SER A 145 -19.95 -1.54 3.61
C SER A 145 -20.48 -2.83 3.01
#